data_d5bf5bba64562f72bbef629998d26e8d
#
_entry.id   d5bf5bba64562f72bbef629998d26e8d
#
_cell.length_a   1.000
_cell.length_b   1.000
_cell.length_c   1.000
_cell.angle_alpha   90.00
_cell.angle_beta   90.00
_cell.angle_gamma   90.00
#
_symmetry.space_group_name_H-M   'P 1'
#
loop_
_entity.id
_entity.type
_entity.pdbx_description
1 polymer ?
#
loop_
_entity_poly.entity_id
_entity_poly.type
_entity_poly.pdbx_seq_one_letter_code
_entity_poly.pdbx_strand_id
1 'polypeptide(L)'
;KDLRDVSPEVLNDHLNNSGLPASEDFCSNVLNPRVANEMITPYKAFFRKEIPASEAEAFRKNPQALVEWCKKEITINNELNSQRIPMSPMGVWKARVADEKSRNIFFVSMARSLGIPAWIDEVTGKIQYRTFNDNNLKNGKVYDVDFEAAQQTQAPTGTLVARYRPIPSLSDPKYYSHFTLSK
;
A
#
# COMPACT_ATOMS: atom_id res chain seq x y z
N LYS A 1 -6.29 16.94 6.59
CA LYS A 1 -5.76 16.70 7.95
C LYS A 1 -4.24 16.52 7.89
N ASP A 2 -3.73 15.54 7.15
CA ASP A 2 -2.29 15.19 7.11
C ASP A 2 -1.42 16.35 6.61
N LEU A 3 -1.84 17.10 5.60
CA LEU A 3 -1.10 18.27 5.09
C LEU A 3 -0.88 19.36 6.16
N ARG A 4 -1.74 19.44 7.16
CA ARG A 4 -1.58 20.39 8.28
C ARG A 4 -0.64 19.84 9.36
N ASP A 5 -0.69 18.52 9.57
CA ASP A 5 -0.09 17.87 10.73
C ASP A 5 1.30 17.27 10.42
N VAL A 6 1.73 17.31 9.15
CA VAL A 6 3.00 16.76 8.67
C VAL A 6 3.96 17.88 8.30
N SER A 7 5.23 17.74 8.68
CA SER A 7 6.25 18.75 8.36
C SER A 7 6.54 18.84 6.85
N PRO A 8 6.96 20.01 6.34
CA PRO A 8 7.36 20.16 4.94
C PRO A 8 8.47 19.20 4.51
N GLU A 9 9.38 18.85 5.42
CA GLU A 9 10.45 17.88 5.17
C GLU A 9 9.91 16.51 4.81
N VAL A 10 8.95 16.01 5.58
CA VAL A 10 8.29 14.72 5.33
C VAL A 10 7.54 14.75 3.99
N LEU A 11 6.79 15.83 3.71
CA LEU A 11 6.08 15.98 2.43
C LEU A 11 7.06 16.00 1.25
N ASN A 12 8.16 16.73 1.35
CA ASN A 12 9.19 16.79 0.32
C ASN A 12 9.87 15.43 0.10
N ASP A 13 10.11 14.65 1.15
CA ASP A 13 10.61 13.28 1.00
C ASP A 13 9.70 12.46 0.09
N HIS A 14 8.40 12.46 0.36
CA HIS A 14 7.44 11.68 -0.41
C HIS A 14 7.26 12.19 -1.84
N LEU A 15 7.24 13.51 -2.05
CA LEU A 15 7.14 14.10 -3.39
C LEU A 15 8.36 13.79 -4.24
N ASN A 16 9.56 14.02 -3.70
CA ASN A 16 10.81 13.91 -4.46
C ASN A 16 11.27 12.46 -4.68
N ASN A 17 10.82 11.54 -3.82
CA ASN A 17 11.26 10.15 -3.84
C ASN A 17 10.20 9.15 -4.33
N SER A 18 9.13 9.59 -4.97
CA SER A 18 8.14 8.67 -5.57
C SER A 18 8.50 8.22 -6.98
N GLY A 19 9.05 9.09 -7.81
CA GLY A 19 9.77 8.75 -9.05
C GLY A 19 8.93 8.30 -10.26
N LEU A 20 7.59 8.42 -10.24
CA LEU A 20 6.70 8.01 -11.33
C LEU A 20 5.76 9.15 -11.75
N PRO A 21 5.21 9.11 -13.00
CA PRO A 21 4.24 10.10 -13.44
C PRO A 21 2.96 10.04 -12.61
N ALA A 22 2.35 11.19 -12.39
CA ALA A 22 1.14 11.30 -11.60
C ALA A 22 -0.05 10.66 -12.32
N SER A 23 -0.69 9.70 -11.66
CA SER A 23 -2.00 9.15 -11.99
C SER A 23 -2.81 9.04 -10.70
N GLU A 24 -4.11 8.86 -10.76
CA GLU A 24 -4.93 8.71 -9.55
C GLU A 24 -4.48 7.52 -8.70
N ASP A 25 -4.23 6.38 -9.34
CA ASP A 25 -3.71 5.18 -8.67
C ASP A 25 -2.31 5.41 -8.09
N PHE A 26 -1.45 6.11 -8.80
CA PHE A 26 -0.13 6.50 -8.32
C PHE A 26 -0.22 7.42 -7.10
N CYS A 27 -1.09 8.43 -7.15
CA CYS A 27 -1.27 9.35 -6.03
C CYS A 27 -1.75 8.62 -4.77
N SER A 28 -2.68 7.70 -4.90
CA SER A 28 -3.26 6.97 -3.77
C SER A 28 -2.34 5.87 -3.22
N ASN A 29 -1.67 5.13 -4.09
CA ASN A 29 -1.04 3.87 -3.75
C ASN A 29 0.50 3.87 -3.81
N VAL A 30 1.10 4.96 -4.29
CA VAL A 30 2.56 5.16 -4.28
C VAL A 30 2.94 6.46 -3.60
N LEU A 31 2.38 7.61 -4.05
CA LEU A 31 2.77 8.92 -3.55
C LEU A 31 2.31 9.16 -2.11
N ASN A 32 1.08 8.75 -1.78
CA ASN A 32 0.50 8.95 -0.46
C ASN A 32 1.41 8.35 0.64
N PRO A 33 1.89 9.17 1.60
CA PRO A 33 2.75 8.69 2.67
C PRO A 33 2.03 7.81 3.69
N ARG A 34 0.74 8.05 3.93
CA ARG A 34 -0.05 7.34 4.94
C ARG A 34 -0.51 5.98 4.42
N VAL A 35 -0.30 4.97 5.23
CA VAL A 35 -0.75 3.60 4.97
C VAL A 35 -2.00 3.26 5.79
N ALA A 36 -1.97 3.57 7.08
CA ALA A 36 -3.09 3.31 8.01
C ALA A 36 -3.20 4.46 9.03
N ASN A 37 -2.91 4.21 10.29
CA ASN A 37 -2.99 5.21 11.37
C ASN A 37 -1.64 5.45 12.07
N GLU A 38 -0.54 5.14 11.40
CA GLU A 38 0.82 5.38 11.88
C GLU A 38 1.19 6.87 11.85
N MET A 39 2.24 7.22 12.58
CA MET A 39 2.88 8.53 12.42
C MET A 39 3.60 8.56 11.08
N ILE A 40 3.29 9.55 10.25
CA ILE A 40 3.94 9.73 8.94
C ILE A 40 5.39 10.18 9.16
N THR A 41 6.32 9.48 8.53
CA THR A 41 7.76 9.71 8.62
C THR A 41 8.39 9.78 7.22
N PRO A 42 9.56 10.40 7.04
CA PRO A 42 10.25 10.49 5.74
C PRO A 42 10.95 9.16 5.41
N TYR A 43 10.20 8.15 5.03
CA TYR A 43 10.71 6.79 4.84
C TYR A 43 11.18 6.49 3.41
N LYS A 44 10.77 7.28 2.40
CA LYS A 44 11.09 6.95 1.00
C LYS A 44 12.56 7.13 0.66
N ALA A 45 13.15 8.26 1.00
CA ALA A 45 14.59 8.47 0.83
C ALA A 45 15.40 7.45 1.60
N PHE A 46 14.95 7.11 2.83
CA PHE A 46 15.59 6.11 3.66
C PHE A 46 15.65 4.76 2.94
N PHE A 47 14.53 4.19 2.51
CA PHE A 47 14.51 2.90 1.84
C PHE A 47 15.25 2.90 0.50
N ARG A 48 15.18 3.99 -0.25
CA ARG A 48 15.96 4.13 -1.50
C ARG A 48 17.46 4.11 -1.28
N LYS A 49 17.94 4.57 -0.12
CA LYS A 49 19.34 4.51 0.27
C LYS A 49 19.74 3.15 0.81
N GLU A 50 18.91 2.56 1.66
CA GLU A 50 19.21 1.31 2.36
C GLU A 50 19.10 0.07 1.45
N ILE A 51 18.22 0.09 0.45
CA ILE A 51 18.01 -1.05 -0.45
C ILE A 51 18.92 -0.90 -1.67
N PRO A 52 19.79 -1.90 -1.94
CA PRO A 52 20.63 -1.88 -3.13
C PRO A 52 19.81 -1.78 -4.42
N ALA A 53 20.30 -1.05 -5.41
CA ALA A 53 19.58 -0.82 -6.67
C ALA A 53 19.18 -2.12 -7.39
N SER A 54 20.05 -3.14 -7.33
CA SER A 54 19.79 -4.46 -7.91
C SER A 54 18.63 -5.19 -7.22
N GLU A 55 18.55 -5.09 -5.88
CA GLU A 55 17.46 -5.65 -5.09
C GLU A 55 16.15 -4.89 -5.33
N ALA A 56 16.22 -3.56 -5.36
CA ALA A 56 15.09 -2.70 -5.68
C ALA A 56 14.47 -3.03 -7.05
N GLU A 57 15.32 -3.28 -8.06
CA GLU A 57 14.86 -3.69 -9.38
C GLU A 57 14.26 -5.10 -9.38
N ALA A 58 14.84 -6.04 -8.65
CA ALA A 58 14.30 -7.39 -8.49
C ALA A 58 12.90 -7.36 -7.84
N PHE A 59 12.71 -6.56 -6.79
CA PHE A 59 11.41 -6.39 -6.13
C PHE A 59 10.37 -5.72 -7.04
N ARG A 60 10.77 -4.74 -7.88
CA ARG A 60 9.85 -4.12 -8.85
C ARG A 60 9.39 -5.11 -9.92
N LYS A 61 10.29 -5.96 -10.41
CA LYS A 61 9.96 -6.98 -11.39
C LYS A 61 9.12 -8.11 -10.81
N ASN A 62 9.39 -8.47 -9.56
CA ASN A 62 8.69 -9.53 -8.86
C ASN A 62 8.38 -9.10 -7.41
N PRO A 63 7.25 -8.41 -7.15
CA PRO A 63 6.87 -7.99 -5.80
C PRO A 63 6.67 -9.13 -4.80
N GLN A 64 6.44 -10.37 -5.28
CA GLN A 64 6.43 -11.55 -4.42
C GLN A 64 7.77 -11.74 -3.69
N ALA A 65 8.89 -11.41 -4.33
CA ALA A 65 10.19 -11.50 -3.70
C ALA A 65 10.31 -10.55 -2.50
N LEU A 66 9.63 -9.39 -2.53
CA LEU A 66 9.56 -8.48 -1.37
C LEU A 66 8.73 -9.08 -0.23
N VAL A 67 7.65 -9.81 -0.54
CA VAL A 67 6.85 -10.52 0.47
C VAL A 67 7.71 -11.58 1.17
N GLU A 68 8.41 -12.41 0.39
CA GLU A 68 9.30 -13.44 0.93
C GLU A 68 10.45 -12.85 1.74
N TRP A 69 10.99 -11.72 1.29
CA TRP A 69 11.99 -10.99 2.05
C TRP A 69 11.43 -10.52 3.41
N CYS A 70 10.24 -9.94 3.44
CA CYS A 70 9.60 -9.52 4.68
C CYS A 70 9.33 -10.69 5.62
N LYS A 71 8.88 -11.83 5.10
CA LYS A 71 8.67 -13.06 5.89
C LYS A 71 9.95 -13.53 6.57
N LYS A 72 11.06 -13.48 5.84
CA LYS A 72 12.36 -13.96 6.30
C LYS A 72 13.02 -13.01 7.28
N GLU A 73 12.98 -11.72 6.98
CA GLU A 73 13.80 -10.71 7.68
C GLU A 73 13.07 -10.05 8.85
N ILE A 74 11.75 -10.10 8.91
CA ILE A 74 10.96 -9.47 9.99
C ILE A 74 10.34 -10.54 10.88
N THR A 75 10.83 -10.62 12.10
CA THR A 75 10.27 -11.50 13.13
C THR A 75 9.00 -10.88 13.72
N ILE A 76 7.93 -11.67 13.81
CA ILE A 76 6.68 -11.21 14.42
C ILE A 76 6.70 -11.47 15.93
N ASN A 77 6.42 -10.40 16.68
CA ASN A 77 6.22 -10.47 18.12
C ASN A 77 5.13 -9.46 18.54
N ASN A 78 3.90 -9.95 18.67
CA ASN A 78 2.76 -9.12 19.07
C ASN A 78 2.79 -8.71 20.54
N GLU A 79 3.53 -9.42 21.39
CA GLU A 79 3.59 -9.16 22.83
C GLU A 79 4.46 -7.94 23.16
N LEU A 80 5.47 -7.65 22.34
CA LEU A 80 6.33 -6.47 22.52
C LEU A 80 5.61 -5.15 22.33
N ASN A 81 4.45 -5.14 21.68
CA ASN A 81 3.66 -3.94 21.42
C ASN A 81 2.28 -4.01 22.10
N SER A 82 2.27 -4.09 23.42
CA SER A 82 1.05 -4.20 24.23
C SER A 82 0.05 -3.06 24.00
N GLN A 83 0.55 -1.87 23.68
CA GLN A 83 -0.28 -0.69 23.41
C GLN A 83 -0.78 -0.62 21.95
N ARG A 84 -0.34 -1.53 21.08
CA ARG A 84 -0.70 -1.59 19.65
C ARG A 84 -0.46 -0.27 18.89
N ILE A 85 0.57 0.48 19.28
CA ILE A 85 0.99 1.70 18.60
C ILE A 85 1.83 1.28 17.39
N PRO A 86 1.45 1.68 16.16
CA PRO A 86 2.22 1.31 14.98
C PRO A 86 3.67 1.81 15.04
N MET A 87 4.61 0.90 14.83
CA MET A 87 6.01 1.25 14.68
C MET A 87 6.23 2.00 13.35
N SER A 88 7.17 2.93 13.34
CA SER A 88 7.56 3.59 12.09
C SER A 88 8.22 2.56 11.13
N PRO A 89 8.04 2.71 9.80
CA PRO A 89 8.67 1.82 8.83
C PRO A 89 10.20 1.70 8.98
N MET A 90 10.87 2.82 9.27
CA MET A 90 12.31 2.83 9.55
C MET A 90 12.66 2.12 10.85
N GLY A 91 11.78 2.18 11.87
CA GLY A 91 11.93 1.45 13.13
C GLY A 91 11.89 -0.05 12.91
N VAL A 92 10.92 -0.55 12.15
CA VAL A 92 10.81 -1.97 11.79
C VAL A 92 12.04 -2.45 11.02
N TRP A 93 12.50 -1.66 10.04
CA TRP A 93 13.74 -1.96 9.29
C TRP A 93 14.95 -2.16 10.19
N LYS A 94 15.13 -1.28 11.16
CA LYS A 94 16.28 -1.34 12.08
C LYS A 94 16.16 -2.45 13.12
N ALA A 95 14.96 -2.65 13.66
CA ALA A 95 14.71 -3.62 14.71
C ALA A 95 14.61 -5.06 14.21
N ARG A 96 14.16 -5.27 12.96
CA ARG A 96 13.84 -6.58 12.36
C ARG A 96 12.82 -7.38 13.18
N VAL A 97 12.11 -6.72 14.08
CA VAL A 97 11.01 -7.26 14.87
C VAL A 97 9.85 -6.28 14.84
N ALA A 98 8.63 -6.79 14.69
CA ALA A 98 7.41 -5.97 14.65
C ALA A 98 6.20 -6.79 15.10
N ASP A 99 5.12 -6.11 15.51
CA ASP A 99 3.80 -6.72 15.51
C ASP A 99 3.25 -6.81 14.07
N GLU A 100 2.21 -7.61 13.87
CA GLU A 100 1.62 -7.82 12.54
C GLU A 100 1.18 -6.53 11.85
N LYS A 101 0.56 -5.61 12.60
CA LYS A 101 0.11 -4.34 12.04
C LYS A 101 1.28 -3.47 11.58
N SER A 102 2.33 -3.41 12.38
CA SER A 102 3.55 -2.66 12.04
C SER A 102 4.29 -3.28 10.87
N ARG A 103 4.35 -4.63 10.76
CA ARG A 103 4.87 -5.33 9.58
C ARG A 103 4.06 -4.99 8.32
N ASN A 104 2.74 -4.96 8.43
CA ASN A 104 1.87 -4.66 7.29
C ASN A 104 2.09 -3.24 6.77
N ILE A 105 2.18 -2.25 7.67
CA ILE A 105 2.51 -0.86 7.34
C ILE A 105 3.91 -0.78 6.72
N PHE A 106 4.88 -1.47 7.30
CA PHE A 106 6.26 -1.53 6.81
C PHE A 106 6.33 -2.06 5.38
N PHE A 107 5.67 -3.20 5.09
CA PHE A 107 5.63 -3.76 3.73
C PHE A 107 5.09 -2.75 2.72
N VAL A 108 3.94 -2.13 3.00
CA VAL A 108 3.33 -1.14 2.10
C VAL A 108 4.25 0.07 1.92
N SER A 109 4.86 0.57 2.99
CA SER A 109 5.79 1.71 2.93
C SER A 109 7.03 1.39 2.09
N MET A 110 7.60 0.19 2.27
CA MET A 110 8.75 -0.28 1.48
C MET A 110 8.37 -0.44 0.01
N ALA A 111 7.24 -1.09 -0.29
CA ALA A 111 6.74 -1.24 -1.66
C ALA A 111 6.54 0.13 -2.35
N ARG A 112 5.88 1.07 -1.69
CA ARG A 112 5.68 2.45 -2.20
C ARG A 112 7.01 3.18 -2.45
N SER A 113 8.00 2.99 -1.58
CA SER A 113 9.35 3.58 -1.76
C SER A 113 10.05 3.07 -3.00
N LEU A 114 9.77 1.83 -3.38
CA LEU A 114 10.26 1.20 -4.60
C LEU A 114 9.40 1.51 -5.85
N GLY A 115 8.31 2.27 -5.69
CA GLY A 115 7.38 2.60 -6.77
C GLY A 115 6.38 1.49 -7.08
N ILE A 116 6.23 0.50 -6.21
CA ILE A 116 5.23 -0.56 -6.31
C ILE A 116 3.94 -0.07 -5.65
N PRO A 117 2.81 0.05 -6.38
CA PRO A 117 1.54 0.41 -5.77
C PRO A 117 1.10 -0.64 -4.77
N ALA A 118 0.93 -0.23 -3.52
CA ALA A 118 0.52 -1.11 -2.43
C ALA A 118 -0.36 -0.36 -1.43
N TRP A 119 -1.30 -1.07 -0.80
CA TRP A 119 -2.23 -0.51 0.17
C TRP A 119 -2.75 -1.60 1.13
N ILE A 120 -3.39 -1.15 2.18
CA ILE A 120 -4.24 -2.00 3.01
C ILE A 120 -5.68 -1.71 2.59
N ASP A 121 -6.39 -2.72 2.13
CA ASP A 121 -7.80 -2.60 1.74
C ASP A 121 -8.64 -2.28 2.97
N GLU A 122 -9.36 -1.16 2.94
CA GLU A 122 -10.11 -0.63 4.10
C GLU A 122 -11.28 -1.54 4.51
N VAL A 123 -11.79 -2.34 3.59
CA VAL A 123 -12.96 -3.21 3.82
C VAL A 123 -12.53 -4.55 4.37
N THR A 124 -11.52 -5.17 3.76
CA THR A 124 -11.08 -6.52 4.11
C THR A 124 -9.93 -6.54 5.12
N GLY A 125 -9.22 -5.42 5.27
CA GLY A 125 -7.98 -5.34 6.06
C GLY A 125 -6.78 -6.05 5.41
N LYS A 126 -6.95 -6.61 4.21
CA LYS A 126 -5.89 -7.31 3.50
C LYS A 126 -4.89 -6.33 2.92
N ILE A 127 -3.64 -6.73 2.93
CA ILE A 127 -2.61 -6.01 2.20
C ILE A 127 -2.70 -6.40 0.74
N GLN A 128 -2.61 -5.42 -0.14
CA GLN A 128 -2.64 -5.64 -1.57
C GLN A 128 -1.51 -4.88 -2.25
N TYR A 129 -1.02 -5.42 -3.36
CA TYR A 129 -0.16 -4.71 -4.29
C TYR A 129 -0.60 -4.94 -5.73
N ARG A 130 -0.17 -4.03 -6.61
CA ARG A 130 -0.42 -4.15 -8.05
C ARG A 130 0.89 -4.35 -8.79
N THR A 131 0.90 -5.34 -9.70
CA THR A 131 2.00 -5.49 -10.66
C THR A 131 1.76 -4.61 -11.88
N PHE A 132 2.85 -4.17 -12.51
CA PHE A 132 2.77 -3.47 -13.79
C PHE A 132 2.88 -4.48 -14.94
N ASN A 133 2.09 -4.29 -15.99
CA ASN A 133 2.40 -4.84 -17.30
C ASN A 133 3.20 -3.79 -18.07
N ASP A 134 4.19 -4.22 -18.86
CA ASP A 134 5.26 -3.42 -19.47
C ASP A 134 4.86 -2.11 -20.16
N ASN A 135 3.57 -1.82 -20.36
CA ASN A 135 3.12 -0.62 -21.06
C ASN A 135 1.87 0.06 -20.47
N ASN A 136 1.32 -0.38 -19.32
CA ASN A 136 0.08 0.24 -18.84
C ASN A 136 -0.09 0.14 -17.31
N LEU A 137 0.08 1.26 -16.63
CA LEU A 137 -0.15 1.41 -15.18
C LEU A 137 -1.60 1.09 -14.75
N LYS A 138 -2.56 1.16 -15.70
CA LYS A 138 -3.98 0.96 -15.41
C LYS A 138 -4.43 -0.51 -15.43
N ASN A 139 -3.68 -1.41 -16.05
CA ASN A 139 -4.08 -2.80 -16.30
C ASN A 139 -3.25 -3.83 -15.52
N GLY A 140 -2.56 -3.42 -14.46
CA GLY A 140 -1.82 -4.33 -13.60
C GLY A 140 -2.76 -5.24 -12.79
N LYS A 141 -2.31 -6.48 -12.55
CA LYS A 141 -3.03 -7.41 -11.69
C LYS A 141 -2.83 -7.05 -10.22
N VAL A 142 -3.90 -7.18 -9.43
CA VAL A 142 -3.87 -7.00 -7.98
C VAL A 142 -3.69 -8.35 -7.32
N TYR A 143 -2.82 -8.39 -6.32
CA TYR A 143 -2.53 -9.58 -5.53
C TYR A 143 -2.75 -9.27 -4.04
N ASP A 144 -3.39 -10.20 -3.34
CA ASP A 144 -3.44 -10.21 -1.89
C ASP A 144 -2.09 -10.65 -1.33
N VAL A 145 -1.58 -9.96 -0.33
CA VAL A 145 -0.36 -10.38 0.39
C VAL A 145 -0.78 -11.28 1.56
N ASP A 146 -0.30 -12.50 1.53
CA ASP A 146 -0.43 -13.44 2.62
C ASP A 146 0.97 -13.86 3.07
N PHE A 147 1.35 -13.43 4.26
CA PHE A 147 2.66 -13.75 4.81
C PHE A 147 2.75 -15.20 5.32
N GLU A 148 1.64 -15.90 5.47
CA GLU A 148 1.59 -17.29 5.92
C GLU A 148 1.55 -18.26 4.74
N ALA A 149 1.00 -17.84 3.62
CA ALA A 149 0.91 -18.68 2.43
C ALA A 149 2.27 -18.92 1.77
N ALA A 150 2.45 -20.13 1.22
CA ALA A 150 3.65 -20.47 0.45
C ALA A 150 3.70 -19.76 -0.90
N GLN A 151 2.55 -19.44 -1.48
CA GLN A 151 2.41 -18.68 -2.73
C GLN A 151 1.26 -17.69 -2.63
N GLN A 152 1.39 -16.56 -3.31
CA GLN A 152 0.32 -15.57 -3.36
C GLN A 152 -0.78 -15.98 -4.33
N THR A 153 -2.02 -15.69 -3.94
CA THR A 153 -3.18 -15.83 -4.80
C THR A 153 -3.56 -14.47 -5.38
N GLN A 154 -3.96 -14.47 -6.66
CA GLN A 154 -4.53 -13.27 -7.26
C GLN A 154 -5.78 -12.87 -6.47
N ALA A 155 -5.91 -11.58 -6.14
CA ALA A 155 -7.09 -11.07 -5.46
C ALA A 155 -8.35 -11.42 -6.27
N PRO A 156 -9.39 -12.00 -5.65
CA PRO A 156 -10.62 -12.30 -6.34
C PRO A 156 -11.28 -11.02 -6.82
N THR A 157 -11.54 -10.94 -8.11
CA THR A 157 -12.21 -9.81 -8.75
C THR A 157 -13.55 -10.26 -9.32
N GLY A 158 -14.52 -9.38 -9.28
CA GLY A 158 -15.84 -9.61 -9.88
C GLY A 158 -16.36 -8.32 -10.52
N THR A 159 -17.27 -8.47 -11.46
CA THR A 159 -17.96 -7.33 -12.05
C THR A 159 -19.36 -7.24 -11.45
N LEU A 160 -19.63 -6.12 -10.76
CA LEU A 160 -20.97 -5.80 -10.31
C LEU A 160 -21.66 -4.97 -11.40
N VAL A 161 -22.76 -5.46 -11.92
CA VAL A 161 -23.60 -4.71 -12.86
C VAL A 161 -24.86 -4.25 -12.12
N ALA A 162 -24.89 -2.98 -11.73
CA ALA A 162 -26.10 -2.35 -11.19
C ALA A 162 -27.00 -1.89 -12.34
N ARG A 163 -28.27 -2.32 -12.34
CA ARG A 163 -29.26 -1.90 -13.32
C ARG A 163 -30.32 -1.05 -12.63
N TYR A 164 -30.59 0.10 -13.18
CA TYR A 164 -31.59 1.02 -12.71
C TYR A 164 -32.68 1.24 -13.76
N ARG A 165 -33.94 1.27 -13.33
CA ARG A 165 -35.07 1.63 -14.20
C ARG A 165 -35.38 3.11 -13.97
N PRO A 166 -35.12 4.00 -14.96
CA PRO A 166 -35.38 5.43 -14.80
C PRO A 166 -36.80 5.76 -14.37
N ILE A 167 -36.93 6.69 -13.46
CA ILE A 167 -38.22 7.28 -13.06
C ILE A 167 -38.18 8.80 -13.32
N PRO A 168 -39.34 9.48 -13.49
CA PRO A 168 -39.35 10.91 -13.85
C PRO A 168 -38.55 11.82 -12.91
N SER A 169 -38.52 11.49 -11.62
CA SER A 169 -37.79 12.25 -10.59
C SER A 169 -36.28 11.93 -10.52
N LEU A 170 -35.86 10.82 -11.12
CA LEU A 170 -34.46 10.38 -11.10
C LEU A 170 -34.16 9.60 -12.37
N SER A 171 -33.59 10.26 -13.36
CA SER A 171 -33.26 9.66 -14.66
C SER A 171 -31.90 8.94 -14.63
N ASP A 172 -30.94 9.46 -13.85
CA ASP A 172 -29.58 8.96 -13.78
C ASP A 172 -29.08 9.00 -12.32
N PRO A 173 -29.11 7.87 -11.59
CA PRO A 173 -28.63 7.79 -10.24
C PRO A 173 -27.11 7.83 -10.19
N LYS A 174 -26.56 8.74 -9.37
CA LYS A 174 -25.12 8.91 -9.19
C LYS A 174 -24.65 8.22 -7.91
N TYR A 175 -23.51 7.58 -7.99
CA TYR A 175 -22.84 7.01 -6.82
C TYR A 175 -22.56 8.08 -5.77
N TYR A 176 -22.62 7.75 -4.51
CA TYR A 176 -22.59 8.61 -3.33
C TYR A 176 -23.77 9.57 -3.15
N SER A 177 -24.41 10.02 -4.22
CA SER A 177 -25.55 10.95 -4.11
C SER A 177 -26.89 10.23 -3.94
N HIS A 178 -27.07 9.10 -4.64
CA HIS A 178 -28.33 8.37 -4.71
C HIS A 178 -28.23 6.93 -4.21
N PHE A 179 -27.03 6.37 -4.25
CA PHE A 179 -26.76 5.03 -3.69
C PHE A 179 -25.31 4.88 -3.29
N THR A 180 -25.04 3.95 -2.41
CA THR A 180 -23.70 3.51 -2.02
C THR A 180 -23.63 1.99 -2.07
N LEU A 181 -22.42 1.46 -2.27
CA LEU A 181 -22.15 0.04 -2.17
C LEU A 181 -21.35 -0.19 -0.89
N SER A 182 -21.83 -1.10 -0.05
CA SER A 182 -21.12 -1.59 1.13
C SER A 182 -20.97 -3.09 1.04
N LYS A 183 -19.92 -3.59 1.66
CA LYS A 183 -19.61 -5.02 1.72
C LYS A 183 -19.80 -5.50 3.15
#